data_ba515bda9998af052a98b292b9b84c48
#
_entry.id   ba515bda9998af052a98b292b9b84c48
#
_cell.length_a   1.000
_cell.length_b   1.000
_cell.length_c   1.000
_cell.angle_alpha   90.00
_cell.angle_beta   90.00
_cell.angle_gamma   90.00
#
_symmetry.space_group_name_H-M   'P 1'
#
loop_
_entity.id
_entity.type
_entity.pdbx_description
1 polymer ?
#
loop_
_entity_poly.entity_id
_entity_poly.type
_entity_poly.pdbx_seq_one_letter_code
_entity_poly.pdbx_strand_id
1 'polypeptide(L)'
;KIISAKQRLARTIRLGIFLLAVLPLCFANISRTGEADLGTAVKATLALFIFAMLARQIALLVLLARIEPGAGTVRETCAAVLRFRTCFLWGVGAGIVLGVPLLISLGFYVGSLTSPYVFYGFVAGLIVGLPLSVRIFLRMMGDINALRAALRDVEE
;
A
#
# COMPACT_ATOMS: atom_id res chain seq x y z
N LYS A 1 -15.13 -19.46 -5.99
CA LYS A 1 -14.74 -18.64 -4.81
C LYS A 1 -13.30 -18.15 -4.90
N ILE A 2 -12.31 -19.00 -5.26
CA ILE A 2 -10.89 -18.66 -5.37
C ILE A 2 -10.65 -17.55 -6.41
N ILE A 3 -11.23 -17.68 -7.61
CA ILE A 3 -11.08 -16.71 -8.71
C ILE A 3 -11.61 -15.32 -8.30
N SER A 4 -12.74 -15.26 -7.61
CA SER A 4 -13.32 -13.98 -7.16
C SER A 4 -12.47 -13.28 -6.09
N ALA A 5 -11.85 -14.04 -5.17
CA ALA A 5 -10.95 -13.50 -4.17
C ALA A 5 -9.67 -12.97 -4.82
N LYS A 6 -9.06 -13.72 -5.77
CA LYS A 6 -7.89 -13.31 -6.55
C LYS A 6 -8.16 -12.00 -7.32
N GLN A 7 -9.32 -11.90 -7.98
CA GLN A 7 -9.70 -10.69 -8.72
C GLN A 7 -9.88 -9.47 -7.81
N ARG A 8 -10.49 -9.63 -6.62
CA ARG A 8 -10.62 -8.55 -5.64
C ARG A 8 -9.27 -8.07 -5.13
N LEU A 9 -8.37 -9.00 -4.78
CA LEU A 9 -7.01 -8.68 -4.38
C LEU A 9 -6.25 -7.92 -5.48
N ALA A 10 -6.31 -8.40 -6.73
CA ALA A 10 -5.66 -7.75 -7.87
C ALA A 10 -6.21 -6.33 -8.09
N ARG A 11 -7.53 -6.12 -7.98
CA ARG A 11 -8.14 -4.80 -8.09
C ARG A 11 -7.64 -3.85 -7.00
N THR A 12 -7.58 -4.30 -5.76
CA THR A 12 -7.12 -3.50 -4.62
C THR A 12 -5.65 -3.10 -4.79
N ILE A 13 -4.78 -4.04 -5.23
CA ILE A 13 -3.36 -3.77 -5.49
C ILE A 13 -3.21 -2.76 -6.64
N ARG A 14 -3.94 -2.93 -7.75
CA ARG A 14 -3.90 -1.98 -8.89
C ARG A 14 -4.35 -0.59 -8.48
N LEU A 15 -5.40 -0.48 -7.67
CA LEU A 15 -5.84 0.81 -7.11
C LEU A 15 -4.73 1.45 -6.26
N GLY A 16 -4.03 0.65 -5.43
CA GLY A 16 -2.89 1.11 -4.66
C GLY A 16 -1.75 1.63 -5.52
N ILE A 17 -1.42 0.95 -6.63
CA ILE A 17 -0.41 1.41 -7.60
C ILE A 17 -0.85 2.75 -8.22
N PHE A 18 -2.10 2.86 -8.65
CA PHE A 18 -2.64 4.09 -9.23
C PHE A 18 -2.55 5.27 -8.25
N LEU A 19 -2.98 5.08 -6.99
CA LEU A 19 -2.91 6.11 -5.95
C LEU A 19 -1.47 6.54 -5.67
N LEU A 20 -0.53 5.59 -5.58
CA LEU A 20 0.89 5.87 -5.38
C LEU A 20 1.51 6.61 -6.58
N ALA A 21 1.05 6.36 -7.81
CA ALA A 21 1.52 7.06 -8.99
C ALA A 21 0.99 8.50 -9.08
N VAL A 22 -0.22 8.75 -8.57
CA VAL A 22 -0.83 10.09 -8.53
C VAL A 22 -0.20 10.98 -7.46
N LEU A 23 0.28 10.40 -6.37
CA LEU A 23 0.82 11.12 -5.21
C LEU A 23 2.00 12.06 -5.57
N PRO A 24 3.02 11.66 -6.39
CA PRO A 24 4.08 12.56 -6.84
C PRO A 24 3.56 13.75 -7.67
N LEU A 25 2.51 13.53 -8.47
CA LEU A 25 1.90 14.60 -9.27
C LEU A 25 1.25 15.66 -8.39
N CYS A 26 0.57 15.25 -7.31
CA CYS A 26 0.03 16.18 -6.32
C CYS A 26 1.15 16.99 -5.64
N PHE A 27 2.25 16.33 -5.24
CA PHE A 27 3.39 17.02 -4.63
C PHE A 27 4.11 17.96 -5.60
N ALA A 28 4.27 17.57 -6.87
CA ALA A 28 4.87 18.43 -7.88
C ALA A 28 4.04 19.71 -8.12
N ASN A 29 2.72 19.60 -8.01
CA ASN A 29 1.82 20.73 -8.16
C ASN A 29 1.93 21.72 -6.97
N ILE A 30 2.00 21.19 -5.74
CA ILE A 30 2.20 21.99 -4.51
C ILE A 30 3.56 22.71 -4.55
N SER A 31 4.61 22.05 -5.03
CA SER A 31 5.95 22.66 -5.15
C SER A 31 6.00 23.80 -6.20
N ARG A 32 5.11 23.80 -7.18
CA ARG A 32 5.04 24.87 -8.20
C ARG A 32 4.39 26.15 -7.70
N THR A 33 3.57 26.09 -6.67
CA THR A 33 2.91 27.28 -6.09
C THR A 33 3.86 28.15 -5.25
N GLY A 34 5.13 27.75 -5.09
CA GLY A 34 6.18 28.57 -4.47
C GLY A 34 6.07 28.74 -2.96
N GLU A 35 5.00 28.26 -2.33
CA GLU A 35 4.76 28.47 -0.89
C GLU A 35 5.51 27.48 0.01
N ALA A 36 6.13 26.44 -0.57
CA ALA A 36 6.76 25.39 0.21
C ALA A 36 7.97 24.79 -0.51
N ASP A 37 9.17 25.28 -0.25
CA ASP A 37 10.37 24.53 -0.61
C ASP A 37 10.63 23.43 0.43
N LEU A 38 10.08 22.23 0.15
CA LEU A 38 10.47 21.01 0.86
C LEU A 38 11.97 20.83 0.71
N GLY A 39 12.72 20.90 1.79
CA GLY A 39 14.17 20.69 1.77
C GLY A 39 14.52 19.42 0.99
N THR A 40 15.63 19.43 0.27
CA THR A 40 16.06 18.35 -0.63
C THR A 40 16.03 16.97 0.03
N ALA A 41 16.35 16.89 1.33
CA ALA A 41 16.31 15.66 2.11
C ALA A 41 14.90 15.08 2.23
N VAL A 42 13.89 15.92 2.48
CA VAL A 42 12.48 15.47 2.60
C VAL A 42 11.95 15.01 1.24
N LYS A 43 12.27 15.73 0.16
CA LYS A 43 11.93 15.33 -1.22
C LYS A 43 12.54 13.97 -1.58
N ALA A 44 13.83 13.77 -1.26
CA ALA A 44 14.53 12.51 -1.53
C ALA A 44 13.94 11.34 -0.72
N THR A 45 13.67 11.53 0.57
CA THR A 45 13.08 10.52 1.44
C THR A 45 11.67 10.14 0.97
N LEU A 46 10.86 11.13 0.58
CA LEU A 46 9.52 10.90 0.05
C LEU A 46 9.57 10.13 -1.28
N ALA A 47 10.46 10.51 -2.19
CA ALA A 47 10.63 9.82 -3.47
C ALA A 47 11.08 8.36 -3.25
N LEU A 48 12.05 8.12 -2.37
CA LEU A 48 12.50 6.78 -2.00
C LEU A 48 11.36 5.93 -1.41
N PHE A 49 10.56 6.51 -0.51
CA PHE A 49 9.41 5.84 0.10
C PHE A 49 8.37 5.46 -0.96
N ILE A 50 8.00 6.38 -1.86
CA ILE A 50 7.04 6.12 -2.93
C ILE A 50 7.57 5.02 -3.85
N PHE A 51 8.85 5.07 -4.23
CA PHE A 51 9.47 4.06 -5.08
C PHE A 51 9.47 2.68 -4.42
N ALA A 52 9.85 2.60 -3.14
CA ALA A 52 9.83 1.36 -2.38
C ALA A 52 8.41 0.77 -2.27
N MET A 53 7.39 1.61 -2.05
CA MET A 53 6.00 1.19 -1.99
C MET A 53 5.47 0.72 -3.35
N LEU A 54 5.83 1.39 -4.45
CA LEU A 54 5.49 0.94 -5.80
C LEU A 54 6.14 -0.41 -6.14
N ALA A 55 7.43 -0.57 -5.87
CA ALA A 55 8.14 -1.83 -6.09
C ALA A 55 7.49 -2.98 -5.31
N ARG A 56 7.10 -2.74 -4.05
CA ARG A 56 6.34 -3.68 -3.23
C ARG A 56 5.00 -4.05 -3.85
N GLN A 57 4.21 -3.09 -4.33
CA GLN A 57 2.91 -3.35 -4.95
C GLN A 57 3.04 -4.19 -6.22
N ILE A 58 4.07 -3.91 -7.03
CA ILE A 58 4.38 -4.70 -8.23
C ILE A 58 4.76 -6.12 -7.83
N ALA A 59 5.63 -6.29 -6.82
CA ALA A 59 6.01 -7.62 -6.31
C ALA A 59 4.80 -8.42 -5.83
N LEU A 60 3.86 -7.80 -5.11
CA LEU A 60 2.62 -8.44 -4.68
C LEU A 60 1.74 -8.85 -5.87
N LEU A 61 1.67 -8.01 -6.91
CA LEU A 61 0.91 -8.33 -8.13
C LEU A 61 1.52 -9.54 -8.86
N VAL A 62 2.85 -9.59 -8.98
CA VAL A 62 3.58 -10.71 -9.59
C VAL A 62 3.38 -12.00 -8.79
N LEU A 63 3.48 -11.93 -7.45
CA LEU A 63 3.22 -13.08 -6.58
C LEU A 63 1.77 -13.58 -6.72
N LEU A 64 0.80 -12.65 -6.79
CA LEU A 64 -0.61 -13.01 -6.97
C LEU A 64 -0.87 -13.62 -8.36
N ALA A 65 -0.16 -13.18 -9.39
CA ALA A 65 -0.27 -13.74 -10.74
C ALA A 65 0.19 -15.21 -10.78
N ARG A 66 1.23 -15.56 -9.99
CA ARG A 66 1.76 -16.92 -9.89
C ARG A 66 0.83 -17.91 -9.15
N ILE A 67 -0.21 -17.41 -8.48
CA ILE A 67 -1.22 -18.26 -7.85
C ILE A 67 -2.22 -18.66 -8.93
N GLU A 68 -1.96 -19.75 -9.65
CA GLU A 68 -2.88 -20.30 -10.65
C GLU A 68 -3.60 -21.54 -10.11
N PRO A 69 -4.92 -21.44 -9.84
CA PRO A 69 -5.70 -22.61 -9.45
C PRO A 69 -5.76 -23.61 -10.62
N GLY A 70 -5.15 -24.77 -10.44
CA GLY A 70 -5.18 -25.84 -11.45
C GLY A 70 -3.94 -26.02 -12.33
N ALA A 71 -2.93 -25.14 -12.23
CA ALA A 71 -1.68 -25.26 -13.01
C ALA A 71 -0.55 -26.01 -12.29
N GLY A 72 -0.73 -26.38 -11.00
CA GLY A 72 0.28 -27.06 -10.19
C GLY A 72 -0.34 -27.93 -9.10
N THR A 73 0.50 -28.53 -8.27
CA THR A 73 0.06 -29.28 -7.10
C THR A 73 -0.58 -28.35 -6.07
N VAL A 74 -1.57 -28.81 -5.31
CA VAL A 74 -2.21 -28.05 -4.22
C VAL A 74 -1.15 -27.51 -3.24
N ARG A 75 -0.10 -28.31 -2.99
CA ARG A 75 1.03 -27.94 -2.13
C ARG A 75 1.80 -26.71 -2.65
N GLU A 76 2.04 -26.62 -3.95
CA GLU A 76 2.71 -25.45 -4.56
C GLU A 76 1.86 -24.19 -4.47
N THR A 77 0.56 -24.32 -4.71
CA THR A 77 -0.40 -23.22 -4.60
C THR A 77 -0.51 -22.72 -3.16
N CYS A 78 -0.55 -23.62 -2.17
CA CYS A 78 -0.53 -23.26 -0.76
C CYS A 78 0.78 -22.54 -0.36
N ALA A 79 1.92 -23.01 -0.85
CA ALA A 79 3.21 -22.36 -0.60
C ALA A 79 3.26 -20.95 -1.21
N ALA A 80 2.68 -20.76 -2.40
CA ALA A 80 2.60 -19.45 -3.05
C ALA A 80 1.71 -18.48 -2.26
N VAL A 81 0.57 -18.93 -1.73
CA VAL A 81 -0.32 -18.12 -0.88
C VAL A 81 0.37 -17.73 0.44
N LEU A 82 1.12 -18.65 1.06
CA LEU A 82 1.88 -18.34 2.27
C LEU A 82 2.98 -17.30 2.00
N ARG A 83 3.73 -17.42 0.90
CA ARG A 83 4.72 -16.43 0.48
C ARG A 83 4.09 -15.06 0.24
N PHE A 84 2.93 -15.02 -0.44
CA PHE A 84 2.18 -13.79 -0.66
C PHE A 84 1.78 -13.13 0.68
N ARG A 85 1.23 -13.91 1.62
CA ARG A 85 0.86 -13.43 2.96
C ARG A 85 2.05 -12.87 3.71
N THR A 86 3.17 -13.59 3.73
CA THR A 86 4.39 -13.16 4.41
C THR A 86 4.93 -11.86 3.81
N CYS A 87 5.03 -11.78 2.47
CA CYS A 87 5.46 -10.57 1.77
C CYS A 87 4.52 -9.39 2.05
N PHE A 88 3.21 -9.65 2.10
CA PHE A 88 2.22 -8.63 2.43
C PHE A 88 2.41 -8.09 3.86
N LEU A 89 2.54 -8.96 4.87
CA LEU A 89 2.71 -8.56 6.28
C LEU A 89 4.04 -7.82 6.50
N TRP A 90 5.14 -8.34 5.96
CA TRP A 90 6.44 -7.65 6.02
C TRP A 90 6.39 -6.28 5.37
N GLY A 91 5.72 -6.18 4.24
CA GLY A 91 5.55 -4.90 3.55
C GLY A 91 4.68 -3.91 4.33
N VAL A 92 3.67 -4.37 5.08
CA VAL A 92 2.88 -3.52 5.98
C VAL A 92 3.75 -3.06 7.15
N GLY A 93 4.50 -3.96 7.79
CA GLY A 93 5.42 -3.62 8.86
C GLY A 93 6.47 -2.58 8.43
N ALA A 94 7.14 -2.82 7.29
CA ALA A 94 8.09 -1.86 6.72
C ALA A 94 7.42 -0.51 6.39
N GLY A 95 6.19 -0.54 5.86
CA GLY A 95 5.41 0.66 5.56
C GLY A 95 5.10 1.49 6.81
N ILE A 96 4.80 0.86 7.94
CA ILE A 96 4.58 1.55 9.22
C ILE A 96 5.90 2.14 9.74
N VAL A 97 6.98 1.33 9.77
CA VAL A 97 8.28 1.76 10.30
C VAL A 97 8.86 2.94 9.52
N LEU A 98 8.70 2.96 8.20
CA LEU A 98 9.19 4.05 7.35
C LEU A 98 8.16 5.19 7.22
N GLY A 99 6.89 4.87 7.17
CA GLY A 99 5.82 5.82 6.92
C GLY A 99 5.49 6.69 8.13
N VAL A 100 5.54 6.16 9.36
CA VAL A 100 5.22 6.94 10.56
C VAL A 100 6.23 8.08 10.78
N PRO A 101 7.57 7.87 10.75
CA PRO A 101 8.52 8.98 10.86
C PRO A 101 8.37 10.00 9.72
N LEU A 102 8.09 9.53 8.50
CA LEU A 102 7.86 10.40 7.36
C LEU A 102 6.62 11.29 7.56
N LEU A 103 5.50 10.71 8.05
CA LEU A 103 4.28 11.45 8.35
C LEU A 103 4.49 12.49 9.45
N ILE A 104 5.26 12.14 10.49
CA ILE A 104 5.61 13.07 11.58
C ILE A 104 6.45 14.22 11.01
N SER A 105 7.48 13.93 10.21
CA SER A 105 8.33 14.94 9.58
C SER A 105 7.53 15.86 8.65
N LEU A 106 6.62 15.30 7.85
CA LEU A 106 5.71 16.08 7.02
C LEU A 106 4.74 16.92 7.85
N GLY A 107 4.24 16.41 8.97
CA GLY A 107 3.36 17.13 9.88
C GLY A 107 4.05 18.37 10.47
N PHE A 108 5.30 18.25 10.94
CA PHE A 108 6.10 19.37 11.42
C PHE A 108 6.36 20.39 10.32
N TYR A 109 6.71 19.90 9.11
CA TYR A 109 6.94 20.77 7.97
C TYR A 109 5.68 21.53 7.58
N VAL A 110 4.54 20.85 7.42
CA VAL A 110 3.25 21.46 7.08
C VAL A 110 2.80 22.44 8.17
N GLY A 111 3.06 22.13 9.45
CA GLY A 111 2.77 23.01 10.57
C GLY A 111 3.62 24.28 10.60
N SER A 112 4.79 24.28 9.97
CA SER A 112 5.65 25.47 9.82
C SER A 112 5.28 26.36 8.65
N LEU A 113 4.36 25.93 7.77
CA LEU A 113 3.88 26.72 6.65
C LEU A 113 2.95 27.84 7.12
N THR A 114 3.01 28.97 6.45
CA THR A 114 2.24 30.18 6.79
C THR A 114 0.73 30.00 6.53
N SER A 115 0.35 29.03 5.68
CA SER A 115 -1.05 28.79 5.31
C SER A 115 -1.71 27.73 6.22
N PRO A 116 -2.68 28.09 7.08
CA PRO A 116 -3.39 27.15 7.93
C PRO A 116 -4.24 26.14 7.13
N TYR A 117 -4.63 26.48 5.92
CA TYR A 117 -5.46 25.59 5.08
C TYR A 117 -4.74 24.31 4.68
N VAL A 118 -3.43 24.38 4.44
CA VAL A 118 -2.60 23.20 4.11
C VAL A 118 -2.54 22.25 5.31
N PHE A 119 -2.38 22.79 6.52
CA PHE A 119 -2.38 22.01 7.75
C PHE A 119 -3.74 21.32 7.99
N TYR A 120 -4.85 22.05 7.84
CA TYR A 120 -6.19 21.45 7.98
C TYR A 120 -6.44 20.36 6.93
N GLY A 121 -6.00 20.57 5.68
CA GLY A 121 -6.06 19.56 4.63
C GLY A 121 -5.27 18.29 4.96
N PHE A 122 -4.07 18.46 5.51
CA PHE A 122 -3.23 17.35 5.97
C PHE A 122 -3.90 16.55 7.10
N VAL A 123 -4.39 17.23 8.13
CA VAL A 123 -5.11 16.60 9.27
C VAL A 123 -6.37 15.88 8.80
N ALA A 124 -7.18 16.52 7.96
CA ALA A 124 -8.37 15.90 7.37
C ALA A 124 -8.01 14.64 6.55
N GLY A 125 -6.95 14.70 5.76
CA GLY A 125 -6.41 13.56 5.01
C GLY A 125 -6.00 12.40 5.93
N LEU A 126 -5.39 12.66 7.09
CA LEU A 126 -5.05 11.64 8.08
C LEU A 126 -6.30 11.03 8.72
N ILE A 127 -7.27 11.86 9.14
CA ILE A 127 -8.51 11.39 9.77
C ILE A 127 -9.29 10.45 8.85
N VAL A 128 -9.32 10.73 7.55
CA VAL A 128 -10.01 9.87 6.57
C VAL A 128 -9.13 8.71 6.10
N GLY A 129 -7.86 8.98 5.86
CA GLY A 129 -6.92 8.02 5.27
C GLY A 129 -6.57 6.86 6.19
N LEU A 130 -6.38 7.12 7.51
CA LEU A 130 -6.03 6.06 8.45
C LEU A 130 -7.14 5.01 8.61
N PRO A 131 -8.41 5.37 8.89
CA PRO A 131 -9.49 4.37 8.97
C PRO A 131 -9.69 3.62 7.65
N LEU A 132 -9.57 4.31 6.52
CA LEU A 132 -9.68 3.68 5.20
C LEU A 132 -8.57 2.65 4.98
N SER A 133 -7.34 2.97 5.36
CA SER A 133 -6.19 2.08 5.27
C SER A 133 -6.36 0.82 6.13
N VAL A 134 -6.84 0.99 7.37
CA VAL A 134 -7.15 -0.14 8.27
C VAL A 134 -8.25 -1.02 7.66
N ARG A 135 -9.31 -0.43 7.13
CA ARG A 135 -10.41 -1.17 6.49
C ARG A 135 -9.93 -1.96 5.28
N ILE A 136 -9.10 -1.37 4.43
CA ILE A 136 -8.50 -2.04 3.26
C ILE A 136 -7.61 -3.20 3.73
N PHE A 137 -6.79 -2.98 4.76
CA PHE A 137 -5.93 -4.01 5.34
C PHE A 137 -6.75 -5.21 5.85
N LEU A 138 -7.78 -4.97 6.66
CA LEU A 138 -8.64 -6.02 7.20
C LEU A 138 -9.36 -6.79 6.08
N ARG A 139 -9.82 -6.09 5.05
CA ARG A 139 -10.45 -6.73 3.88
C ARG A 139 -9.47 -7.62 3.13
N MET A 140 -8.25 -7.14 2.87
CA MET A 140 -7.21 -7.93 2.20
C MET A 140 -6.83 -9.16 3.01
N MET A 141 -6.70 -9.04 4.33
CA MET A 141 -6.45 -10.19 5.22
C MET A 141 -7.59 -11.20 5.18
N GLY A 142 -8.84 -10.73 5.14
CA GLY A 142 -10.01 -11.58 4.96
C GLY A 142 -9.98 -12.36 3.62
N ASP A 143 -9.68 -11.68 2.52
CA ASP A 143 -9.57 -12.32 1.20
C ASP A 143 -8.39 -13.33 1.14
N ILE A 144 -7.26 -13.06 1.78
CA ILE A 144 -6.12 -13.99 1.89
C ILE A 144 -6.50 -15.23 2.71
N ASN A 145 -7.18 -15.05 3.84
CA ASN A 145 -7.62 -16.15 4.69
C ASN A 145 -8.69 -17.01 3.98
N ALA A 146 -9.61 -16.38 3.25
CA ALA A 146 -10.61 -17.09 2.45
C ALA A 146 -9.96 -17.91 1.32
N LEU A 147 -8.92 -17.37 0.69
CA LEU A 147 -8.14 -18.09 -0.32
C LEU A 147 -7.46 -19.32 0.29
N ARG A 148 -6.88 -19.19 1.47
CA ARG A 148 -6.23 -20.28 2.21
C ARG A 148 -7.21 -21.37 2.63
N ALA A 149 -8.39 -20.99 3.16
CA ALA A 149 -9.42 -21.93 3.55
C ALA A 149 -9.93 -22.73 2.36
N ALA A 150 -10.22 -22.05 1.23
CA ALA A 150 -10.70 -22.71 0.02
C ALA A 150 -9.68 -23.67 -0.61
N LEU A 151 -8.38 -23.49 -0.38
CA LEU A 151 -7.34 -24.41 -0.82
C LEU A 151 -7.24 -25.64 0.10
N ARG A 152 -7.47 -25.45 1.39
CA ARG A 152 -7.48 -26.56 2.36
C ARG A 152 -8.66 -27.50 2.15
N ASP A 153 -9.84 -26.97 1.80
CA ASP A 153 -11.04 -27.77 1.48
C ASP A 153 -10.85 -28.65 0.22
N VAL A 154 -9.81 -28.42 -0.58
CA VAL A 154 -9.49 -29.22 -1.78
C VAL A 154 -8.47 -30.33 -1.45
N GLU A 155 -7.78 -30.24 -0.30
CA GLU A 155 -6.83 -31.26 0.18
C GLU A 155 -7.53 -32.41 0.94
N GLU A 156 -8.74 -32.18 1.49
CA GLU A 156 -9.59 -33.18 2.15
C GLU A 156 -10.52 -33.88 1.13
#